data_90c47d15d8d75689b36b46547769ed9d
#
_entry.id   90c47d15d8d75689b36b46547769ed9d
#
_cell.length_a   1.000
_cell.length_b   1.000
_cell.length_c   1.000
_cell.angle_alpha   90.00
_cell.angle_beta   90.00
_cell.angle_gamma   90.00
#
_symmetry.space_group_name_H-M   'P 1'
#
loop_
_entity.id
_entity.type
_entity.pdbx_description
1 polymer ?
#
loop_
_entity_poly.entity_id
_entity_poly.type
_entity_poly.pdbx_seq_one_letter_code
_entity_poly.pdbx_strand_id
1 'polypeptide(L)'
;LSQTSGYTYKVIEPDCILSENITGEFYNKLFVAIAKTTEEEIFDGIIIAHGTDTLAYTAQLCHLVLSSLGIPVILIGSKIPPEEPRSDAPINFINACILAQEVTDGVYVVSRTDENIDEVHYAARIMQPVQGSDDFVSWKNQLAGTIEDGHFSIASSLSVRELSDANPTYLRTFSAYENAPPQSFVLLICGYPGMNFDCIHLGREDYRYILLTLFHAGTANSLAKEDPCSVLHL
;
A
#
# COMPACT_ATOMS: atom_id res chain seq x y z
N LEU A 1 20.46 -1.28 15.49
CA LEU A 1 20.46 -2.76 15.32
C LEU A 1 20.68 -3.52 16.64
N SER A 2 21.20 -2.91 17.70
CA SER A 2 21.40 -3.59 19.00
C SER A 2 20.10 -3.84 19.80
N GLN A 3 18.99 -3.20 19.46
CA GLN A 3 17.67 -3.39 20.09
C GLN A 3 16.86 -4.51 19.44
N THR A 4 17.33 -5.08 18.34
CA THR A 4 16.70 -6.22 17.66
C THR A 4 17.36 -7.56 18.01
N SER A 5 18.08 -7.64 19.12
CA SER A 5 18.68 -8.88 19.62
C SER A 5 17.58 -9.85 20.08
N GLY A 6 17.26 -10.80 19.26
CA GLY A 6 16.20 -11.80 19.52
C GLY A 6 15.45 -12.24 18.28
N TYR A 7 15.65 -11.54 17.16
CA TYR A 7 15.03 -11.89 15.88
C TYR A 7 16.04 -12.53 14.93
N THR A 8 15.57 -13.49 14.14
CA THR A 8 16.32 -14.04 13.01
C THR A 8 15.71 -13.52 11.73
N TYR A 9 16.52 -12.99 10.83
CA TYR A 9 16.05 -12.39 9.59
C TYR A 9 16.58 -13.16 8.38
N LYS A 10 15.71 -13.40 7.41
CA LYS A 10 16.06 -13.71 6.03
C LYS A 10 15.81 -12.48 5.18
N VAL A 11 16.86 -11.90 4.62
CA VAL A 11 16.75 -10.71 3.78
C VAL A 11 16.63 -11.16 2.32
N ILE A 12 15.64 -10.61 1.62
CA ILE A 12 15.39 -10.85 0.20
C ILE A 12 15.26 -9.49 -0.47
N GLU A 13 15.91 -9.32 -1.60
CA GLU A 13 15.88 -8.09 -2.39
C GLU A 13 15.27 -8.41 -3.77
N PRO A 14 13.93 -8.38 -3.91
CA PRO A 14 13.27 -8.66 -5.19
C PRO A 14 13.64 -7.65 -6.26
N ASP A 15 13.80 -6.39 -5.86
CA ASP A 15 14.24 -5.29 -6.69
C ASP A 15 14.74 -4.13 -5.80
N CYS A 16 15.59 -3.26 -6.36
CA CYS A 16 16.05 -2.02 -5.73
C CYS A 16 15.70 -0.85 -6.64
N ILE A 17 14.61 -0.15 -6.34
CA ILE A 17 14.03 0.89 -7.17
C ILE A 17 13.54 2.06 -6.32
N LEU A 18 13.64 3.28 -6.85
CA LEU A 18 12.94 4.43 -6.27
C LEU A 18 11.44 4.25 -6.42
N SER A 19 10.68 4.50 -5.38
CA SER A 19 9.26 4.13 -5.33
C SER A 19 8.40 4.84 -6.36
N GLU A 20 8.75 6.04 -6.79
CA GLU A 20 8.08 6.76 -7.87
C GLU A 20 8.23 6.09 -9.25
N ASN A 21 9.17 5.16 -9.40
CA ASN A 21 9.41 4.42 -10.63
C ASN A 21 8.78 3.01 -10.62
N ILE A 22 8.01 2.68 -9.60
CA ILE A 22 7.36 1.37 -9.48
C ILE A 22 6.36 1.15 -10.61
N THR A 23 6.41 -0.05 -11.17
CA THR A 23 5.52 -0.53 -12.24
C THR A 23 4.91 -1.87 -11.87
N GLY A 24 4.02 -2.41 -12.72
CA GLY A 24 3.49 -3.75 -12.55
C GLY A 24 4.56 -4.85 -12.49
N GLU A 25 5.71 -4.65 -13.13
CA GLU A 25 6.83 -5.60 -13.09
C GLU A 25 7.42 -5.72 -11.67
N PHE A 26 7.56 -4.59 -10.96
CA PHE A 26 8.01 -4.59 -9.57
C PHE A 26 7.07 -5.43 -8.70
N TYR A 27 5.76 -5.23 -8.81
CA TYR A 27 4.79 -5.98 -8.03
C TYR A 27 4.84 -7.48 -8.33
N ASN A 28 5.04 -7.87 -9.59
CA ASN A 28 5.22 -9.27 -9.95
C ASN A 28 6.44 -9.87 -9.26
N LYS A 29 7.59 -9.19 -9.29
CA LYS A 29 8.82 -9.63 -8.61
C LYS A 29 8.60 -9.76 -7.10
N LEU A 30 7.96 -8.76 -6.48
CA LEU A 30 7.66 -8.74 -5.04
C LEU A 30 6.80 -9.95 -4.63
N PHE A 31 5.67 -10.16 -5.30
CA PHE A 31 4.75 -11.24 -4.92
C PHE A 31 5.28 -12.62 -5.26
N VAL A 32 6.03 -12.78 -6.34
CA VAL A 32 6.72 -14.05 -6.66
C VAL A 32 7.76 -14.35 -5.59
N ALA A 33 8.55 -13.38 -5.17
CA ALA A 33 9.55 -13.56 -4.11
C ALA A 33 8.89 -13.96 -2.77
N ILE A 34 7.80 -13.30 -2.39
CA ILE A 34 7.04 -13.63 -1.17
C ILE A 34 6.49 -15.07 -1.28
N ALA A 35 5.78 -15.37 -2.36
CA ALA A 35 5.19 -16.70 -2.55
C ALA A 35 6.24 -17.81 -2.45
N LYS A 36 7.33 -17.68 -3.20
CA LYS A 36 8.42 -18.67 -3.19
C LYS A 36 9.02 -18.83 -1.79
N THR A 37 9.28 -17.73 -1.10
CA THR A 37 9.92 -17.76 0.22
C THR A 37 9.03 -18.41 1.26
N THR A 38 7.73 -18.11 1.26
CA THR A 38 6.76 -18.67 2.21
C THR A 38 6.38 -20.13 1.89
N GLU A 39 6.61 -20.60 0.67
CA GLU A 39 6.51 -22.02 0.32
C GLU A 39 7.72 -22.84 0.82
N GLU A 40 8.91 -22.22 0.87
CA GLU A 40 10.15 -22.91 1.26
C GLU A 40 10.36 -22.95 2.78
N GLU A 41 9.93 -21.94 3.51
CA GLU A 41 10.20 -21.80 4.95
C GLU A 41 9.00 -21.14 5.67
N ILE A 42 8.90 -21.40 6.97
CA ILE A 42 7.89 -20.80 7.86
C ILE A 42 8.47 -19.54 8.50
N PHE A 43 7.72 -18.46 8.47
CA PHE A 43 8.05 -17.16 9.06
C PHE A 43 6.96 -16.71 10.02
N ASP A 44 7.36 -15.96 11.05
CA ASP A 44 6.42 -15.33 11.99
C ASP A 44 5.81 -14.04 11.42
N GLY A 45 6.43 -13.46 10.39
CA GLY A 45 5.93 -12.26 9.71
C GLY A 45 6.86 -11.82 8.57
N ILE A 46 6.39 -10.86 7.79
CA ILE A 46 7.12 -10.26 6.67
C ILE A 46 7.18 -8.75 6.88
N ILE A 47 8.38 -8.17 6.77
CA ILE A 47 8.58 -6.72 6.76
C ILE A 47 9.03 -6.31 5.36
N ILE A 48 8.33 -5.35 4.77
CA ILE A 48 8.63 -4.80 3.44
C ILE A 48 9.13 -3.37 3.62
N ALA A 49 10.43 -3.14 3.39
CA ALA A 49 11.00 -1.80 3.31
C ALA A 49 10.68 -1.17 1.95
N HIS A 50 10.13 0.03 1.95
CA HIS A 50 9.58 0.68 0.77
C HIS A 50 9.81 2.19 0.80
N GLY A 51 9.90 2.83 -0.36
CA GLY A 51 9.93 4.29 -0.45
C GLY A 51 8.55 4.91 -0.22
N THR A 52 8.50 6.11 0.34
CA THR A 52 7.26 6.76 0.81
C THR A 52 6.31 7.18 -0.29
N ASP A 53 6.81 7.52 -1.50
CA ASP A 53 5.97 8.10 -2.58
C ASP A 53 4.83 7.19 -3.04
N THR A 54 5.03 5.87 -3.02
CA THR A 54 4.01 4.92 -3.47
C THR A 54 3.68 3.85 -2.41
N LEU A 55 4.15 4.02 -1.18
CA LEU A 55 3.92 3.06 -0.10
C LEU A 55 2.43 2.77 0.12
N ALA A 56 1.58 3.79 0.13
CA ALA A 56 0.15 3.61 0.34
C ALA A 56 -0.50 2.75 -0.77
N TYR A 57 -0.07 2.89 -2.01
CA TYR A 57 -0.55 2.05 -3.13
C TYR A 57 -0.08 0.61 -2.97
N THR A 58 1.20 0.43 -2.66
CA THR A 58 1.77 -0.91 -2.44
C THR A 58 1.11 -1.60 -1.26
N ALA A 59 0.86 -0.89 -0.16
CA ALA A 59 0.20 -1.42 1.02
C ALA A 59 -1.22 -1.91 0.73
N GLN A 60 -2.01 -1.11 0.01
CA GLN A 60 -3.37 -1.50 -0.39
C GLN A 60 -3.36 -2.72 -1.31
N LEU A 61 -2.42 -2.79 -2.26
CA LEU A 61 -2.27 -3.96 -3.12
C LEU A 61 -1.81 -5.19 -2.32
N CYS A 62 -0.85 -5.02 -1.40
CA CYS A 62 -0.45 -6.09 -0.48
C CYS A 62 -1.63 -6.59 0.36
N HIS A 63 -2.52 -5.71 0.83
CA HIS A 63 -3.73 -6.13 1.52
C HIS A 63 -4.59 -7.04 0.64
N LEU A 64 -4.83 -6.66 -0.61
CA LEU A 64 -5.65 -7.47 -1.53
C LEU A 64 -5.05 -8.83 -1.84
N VAL A 65 -3.73 -8.93 -1.88
CA VAL A 65 -3.00 -10.15 -2.31
C VAL A 65 -2.59 -11.01 -1.13
N LEU A 66 -2.16 -10.41 -0.01
CA LEU A 66 -1.44 -11.10 1.07
C LEU A 66 -2.24 -11.24 2.37
N SER A 67 -3.40 -10.58 2.53
CA SER A 67 -4.16 -10.61 3.79
C SER A 67 -4.61 -12.01 4.23
N SER A 68 -4.63 -12.97 3.32
CA SER A 68 -4.94 -14.37 3.64
C SER A 68 -3.69 -15.26 3.86
N LEU A 69 -2.51 -14.66 3.98
CA LEU A 69 -1.25 -15.41 4.11
C LEU A 69 -1.15 -16.13 5.48
N GLY A 70 -1.91 -15.67 6.48
CA GLY A 70 -1.94 -16.26 7.82
C GLY A 70 -0.76 -15.84 8.72
N ILE A 71 0.04 -14.87 8.27
CA ILE A 71 1.09 -14.20 9.03
C ILE A 71 1.02 -12.70 8.77
N PRO A 72 1.47 -11.85 9.70
CA PRO A 72 1.47 -10.40 9.50
C PRO A 72 2.44 -9.98 8.39
N VAL A 73 1.99 -9.05 7.56
CA VAL A 73 2.82 -8.35 6.56
C VAL A 73 2.83 -6.87 6.89
N ILE A 74 4.01 -6.32 7.13
CA ILE A 74 4.16 -4.96 7.63
C ILE A 74 5.04 -4.17 6.67
N LEU A 75 4.48 -3.10 6.11
CA LEU A 75 5.26 -2.20 5.28
C LEU A 75 5.80 -1.06 6.14
N ILE A 76 7.02 -0.66 5.85
CA ILE A 76 7.67 0.50 6.46
C ILE A 76 8.29 1.38 5.39
N GLY A 77 8.26 2.67 5.63
CA GLY A 77 9.01 3.65 4.87
C GLY A 77 9.91 4.47 5.76
N SER A 78 10.61 5.45 5.20
CA SER A 78 11.34 6.44 5.94
C SER A 78 11.23 7.79 5.25
N LYS A 79 10.95 8.84 6.00
CA LYS A 79 10.92 10.24 5.52
C LYS A 79 12.33 10.77 5.29
N ILE A 80 13.28 10.27 6.04
CA ILE A 80 14.70 10.67 6.01
C ILE A 80 15.54 9.44 5.66
N PRO A 81 16.49 9.55 4.73
CA PRO A 81 17.35 8.42 4.35
C PRO A 81 17.96 7.71 5.55
N PRO A 82 18.06 6.37 5.51
CA PRO A 82 18.53 5.57 6.66
C PRO A 82 19.94 5.93 7.16
N GLU A 83 20.77 6.54 6.32
CA GLU A 83 22.13 6.98 6.61
C GLU A 83 22.17 8.26 7.47
N GLU A 84 21.09 9.02 7.48
CA GLU A 84 21.00 10.26 8.23
C GLU A 84 20.75 10.00 9.72
N PRO A 85 21.42 10.72 10.64
CA PRO A 85 21.29 10.48 12.09
C PRO A 85 19.88 10.66 12.64
N ARG A 86 19.02 11.42 11.95
CA ARG A 86 17.62 11.68 12.36
C ARG A 86 16.62 10.80 11.63
N SER A 87 17.08 9.78 10.90
CA SER A 87 16.20 8.90 10.16
C SER A 87 15.21 8.17 11.08
N ASP A 88 13.98 8.10 10.66
CA ASP A 88 12.90 7.32 11.26
C ASP A 88 12.93 5.83 10.84
N ALA A 89 13.76 5.46 9.85
CA ALA A 89 13.87 4.09 9.37
C ALA A 89 14.17 3.05 10.48
N PRO A 90 15.14 3.28 11.39
CA PRO A 90 15.44 2.31 12.44
C PRO A 90 14.28 2.08 13.39
N ILE A 91 13.56 3.14 13.76
CA ILE A 91 12.44 3.02 14.69
C ILE A 91 11.22 2.37 14.02
N ASN A 92 10.94 2.72 12.77
CA ASN A 92 9.87 2.08 12.01
C ASN A 92 10.14 0.58 11.84
N PHE A 93 11.39 0.18 11.62
CA PHE A 93 11.77 -1.23 11.55
C PHE A 93 11.61 -1.96 12.89
N ILE A 94 12.04 -1.35 14.01
CA ILE A 94 11.87 -1.92 15.36
C ILE A 94 10.39 -2.08 15.66
N ASN A 95 9.59 -1.06 15.38
CA ASN A 95 8.15 -1.08 15.60
C ASN A 95 7.43 -2.13 14.73
N ALA A 96 7.90 -2.35 13.50
CA ALA A 96 7.40 -3.42 12.67
C ALA A 96 7.72 -4.81 13.27
N CYS A 97 8.89 -4.99 13.86
CA CYS A 97 9.24 -6.23 14.57
C CYS A 97 8.36 -6.46 15.80
N ILE A 98 8.07 -5.41 16.57
CA ILE A 98 7.16 -5.46 17.72
C ILE A 98 5.76 -5.85 17.26
N LEU A 99 5.24 -5.15 16.25
CA LEU A 99 3.90 -5.43 15.71
C LEU A 99 3.78 -6.88 15.21
N ALA A 100 4.81 -7.40 14.52
CA ALA A 100 4.81 -8.77 14.01
C ALA A 100 4.67 -9.83 15.11
N GLN A 101 5.04 -9.53 16.34
CA GLN A 101 4.87 -10.44 17.47
C GLN A 101 3.50 -10.31 18.15
N GLU A 102 2.85 -9.17 18.04
CA GLU A 102 1.63 -8.85 18.78
C GLU A 102 0.36 -9.04 17.94
N VAL A 103 0.49 -9.24 16.63
CA VAL A 103 -0.62 -9.55 15.71
C VAL A 103 -0.40 -10.91 15.05
N THR A 104 -1.46 -11.60 14.71
CA THR A 104 -1.39 -12.96 14.14
C THR A 104 -1.41 -12.99 12.63
N ASP A 105 -2.02 -12.00 12.01
CA ASP A 105 -2.22 -11.91 10.56
C ASP A 105 -2.49 -10.45 10.15
N GLY A 106 -2.78 -10.24 8.88
CA GLY A 106 -3.16 -8.94 8.32
C GLY A 106 -2.01 -8.19 7.67
N VAL A 107 -2.36 -7.09 7.02
CA VAL A 107 -1.38 -6.21 6.35
C VAL A 107 -1.46 -4.81 6.94
N TYR A 108 -0.32 -4.31 7.38
CA TYR A 108 -0.19 -3.06 8.11
C TYR A 108 0.89 -2.17 7.51
N VAL A 109 0.83 -0.90 7.87
CA VAL A 109 1.94 0.04 7.69
C VAL A 109 2.29 0.63 9.05
N VAL A 110 3.57 0.69 9.34
CA VAL A 110 4.10 1.36 10.53
C VAL A 110 4.85 2.60 10.08
N SER A 111 4.51 3.73 10.66
CA SER A 111 5.16 5.01 10.37
C SER A 111 5.22 5.90 11.61
N ARG A 112 6.32 6.62 11.76
CA ARG A 112 6.45 7.65 12.78
C ARG A 112 6.01 9.00 12.22
N THR A 113 5.15 9.70 12.96
CA THR A 113 4.70 11.05 12.61
C THR A 113 5.77 12.10 12.96
N ASP A 114 5.59 13.32 12.44
CA ASP A 114 6.46 14.47 12.78
C ASP A 114 6.39 14.82 14.27
N GLU A 115 5.29 14.47 14.94
CA GLU A 115 5.09 14.61 16.39
C GLU A 115 5.72 13.45 17.19
N ASN A 116 6.44 12.55 16.54
CA ASN A 116 7.05 11.34 17.11
C ASN A 116 6.05 10.33 17.68
N ILE A 117 4.86 10.23 17.11
CA ILE A 117 3.89 9.19 17.42
C ILE A 117 4.14 8.02 16.45
N ASP A 118 4.23 6.82 16.98
CA ASP A 118 4.41 5.60 16.21
C ASP A 118 3.04 5.03 15.84
N GLU A 119 2.56 5.39 14.66
CA GLU A 119 1.24 4.99 14.17
C GLU A 119 1.28 3.65 13.43
N VAL A 120 0.24 2.86 13.64
CA VAL A 120 -0.03 1.62 12.90
C VAL A 120 -1.29 1.83 12.08
N HIS A 121 -1.17 1.70 10.77
CA HIS A 121 -2.28 1.83 9.83
C HIS A 121 -2.70 0.46 9.30
N TYR A 122 -3.99 0.24 9.12
CA TYR A 122 -4.45 -0.85 8.26
C TYR A 122 -4.09 -0.55 6.80
N ALA A 123 -3.44 -1.48 6.13
CA ALA A 123 -3.02 -1.28 4.74
C ALA A 123 -4.20 -0.97 3.79
N ALA A 124 -5.38 -1.53 4.04
CA ALA A 124 -6.59 -1.24 3.28
C ALA A 124 -7.11 0.21 3.45
N ARG A 125 -6.63 0.94 4.46
CA ARG A 125 -7.14 2.26 4.84
C ARG A 125 -6.11 3.37 4.77
N ILE A 126 -4.86 3.04 4.54
CA ILE A 126 -3.81 4.04 4.43
C ILE A 126 -4.00 4.88 3.18
N MET A 127 -3.76 6.15 3.30
CA MET A 127 -3.81 7.12 2.22
C MET A 127 -2.46 7.83 2.12
N GLN A 128 -2.19 8.37 0.95
CA GLN A 128 -1.03 9.23 0.75
C GLN A 128 -1.05 10.42 1.71
N PRO A 129 0.12 10.92 2.12
CA PRO A 129 0.22 12.17 2.85
C PRO A 129 -0.55 13.30 2.17
N VAL A 130 -1.16 14.16 2.96
CA VAL A 130 -1.78 15.37 2.43
C VAL A 130 -0.72 16.39 2.06
N GLN A 131 -1.02 17.24 1.10
CA GLN A 131 -0.07 18.27 0.68
C GLN A 131 0.39 19.14 1.88
N GLY A 132 1.70 19.24 2.07
CA GLY A 132 2.32 20.00 3.16
C GLY A 132 2.57 19.20 4.44
N SER A 133 2.36 17.88 4.41
CA SER A 133 2.74 16.94 5.47
C SER A 133 3.42 15.73 4.86
N ASP A 134 4.35 15.12 5.60
CA ASP A 134 4.96 13.84 5.24
C ASP A 134 4.34 12.66 6.03
N ASP A 135 3.35 12.94 6.88
CA ASP A 135 2.65 11.93 7.66
C ASP A 135 1.59 11.22 6.83
N PHE A 136 1.61 9.90 6.85
CA PHE A 136 0.51 9.10 6.29
C PHE A 136 -0.76 9.30 7.11
N VAL A 137 -1.90 9.15 6.46
CA VAL A 137 -3.20 9.23 7.11
C VAL A 137 -4.02 7.98 6.85
N SER A 138 -4.88 7.63 7.78
CA SER A 138 -5.86 6.56 7.58
C SER A 138 -7.22 7.13 7.19
N TRP A 139 -7.94 6.45 6.32
CA TRP A 139 -9.32 6.81 5.96
C TRP A 139 -10.17 7.05 7.20
N LYS A 140 -10.78 8.22 7.30
CA LYS A 140 -11.57 8.69 8.46
C LYS A 140 -10.79 8.70 9.78
N ASN A 141 -9.47 8.89 9.75
CA ASN A 141 -8.58 8.85 10.91
C ASN A 141 -8.69 7.54 11.72
N GLN A 142 -8.98 6.42 11.05
CA GLN A 142 -9.14 5.13 11.69
C GLN A 142 -7.84 4.35 11.61
N LEU A 143 -6.95 4.59 12.55
CA LEU A 143 -5.73 3.82 12.75
C LEU A 143 -6.05 2.39 13.21
N ALA A 144 -5.12 1.47 12.98
CA ALA A 144 -5.11 0.16 13.64
C ALA A 144 -4.75 0.33 15.12
N GLY A 145 -3.84 1.24 15.42
CA GLY A 145 -3.38 1.56 16.77
C GLY A 145 -2.12 2.39 16.77
N THR A 146 -1.45 2.39 17.91
CA THR A 146 -0.14 3.04 18.12
C THR A 146 0.82 2.06 18.79
N ILE A 147 2.11 2.32 18.69
CA ILE A 147 3.15 1.59 19.44
C ILE A 147 3.70 2.54 20.49
N GLU A 148 3.56 2.17 21.76
CA GLU A 148 4.01 2.94 22.90
C GLU A 148 4.76 2.02 23.87
N ASP A 149 5.91 2.47 24.37
CA ASP A 149 6.76 1.71 25.32
C ASP A 149 7.08 0.28 24.85
N GLY A 150 7.17 0.07 23.53
CA GLY A 150 7.48 -1.24 22.94
C GLY A 150 6.29 -2.21 22.88
N HIS A 151 5.06 -1.71 22.96
CA HIS A 151 3.83 -2.48 22.87
C HIS A 151 2.84 -1.87 21.90
N PHE A 152 2.12 -2.72 21.16
CA PHE A 152 1.04 -2.29 20.29
C PHE A 152 -0.25 -2.09 21.06
N SER A 153 -0.78 -0.90 21.00
CA SER A 153 -2.07 -0.51 21.55
C SER A 153 -3.11 -0.41 20.45
N ILE A 154 -4.05 -1.35 20.40
CA ILE A 154 -5.08 -1.36 19.37
C ILE A 154 -6.05 -0.18 19.55
N ALA A 155 -6.37 0.51 18.47
CA ALA A 155 -7.39 1.54 18.47
C ALA A 155 -8.80 0.93 18.67
N SER A 156 -9.55 1.44 19.63
CA SER A 156 -10.81 0.88 20.14
C SER A 156 -11.99 0.86 19.14
N SER A 157 -11.79 1.27 17.88
CA SER A 157 -12.91 1.59 16.97
C SER A 157 -13.19 0.56 15.87
N LEU A 158 -12.40 -0.49 15.69
CA LEU A 158 -12.60 -1.44 14.58
C LEU A 158 -12.35 -2.89 14.99
N SER A 159 -13.30 -3.76 14.66
CA SER A 159 -13.04 -5.20 14.67
C SER A 159 -12.21 -5.57 13.43
N VAL A 160 -11.06 -6.19 13.63
CA VAL A 160 -10.18 -6.72 12.57
C VAL A 160 -10.92 -7.68 11.61
N ARG A 161 -12.03 -8.23 12.03
CA ARG A 161 -12.85 -9.20 11.27
C ARG A 161 -13.47 -8.65 9.98
N GLU A 162 -13.67 -7.35 9.85
CA GLU A 162 -14.30 -6.77 8.65
C GLU A 162 -13.34 -6.63 7.46
N LEU A 163 -12.05 -6.90 7.65
CA LEU A 163 -11.02 -6.74 6.62
C LEU A 163 -10.43 -8.07 6.12
N SER A 164 -10.86 -9.20 6.67
CA SER A 164 -10.26 -10.52 6.41
C SER A 164 -10.85 -11.30 5.22
N ASP A 165 -11.72 -10.71 4.42
CA ASP A 165 -12.35 -11.40 3.27
C ASP A 165 -11.46 -11.45 2.01
N ALA A 166 -10.14 -11.35 2.17
CA ALA A 166 -9.23 -11.52 1.05
C ALA A 166 -9.24 -12.98 0.57
N ASN A 167 -9.42 -13.14 -0.71
CA ASN A 167 -9.47 -14.44 -1.33
C ASN A 167 -8.06 -15.02 -1.52
N PRO A 168 -7.69 -16.16 -0.90
CA PRO A 168 -6.37 -16.77 -1.04
C PRO A 168 -5.97 -17.11 -2.49
N THR A 169 -6.91 -17.02 -3.41
CA THR A 169 -6.68 -17.23 -4.84
C THR A 169 -5.74 -16.17 -5.45
N TYR A 170 -5.65 -14.96 -4.88
CA TYR A 170 -4.85 -13.88 -5.47
C TYR A 170 -3.35 -14.19 -5.46
N LEU A 171 -2.79 -14.73 -4.38
CA LEU A 171 -1.36 -15.04 -4.34
C LEU A 171 -0.97 -16.09 -5.37
N ARG A 172 -1.82 -17.12 -5.56
CA ARG A 172 -1.61 -18.15 -6.60
C ARG A 172 -1.75 -17.58 -8.01
N THR A 173 -2.59 -16.57 -8.18
CA THR A 173 -2.78 -15.90 -9.48
C THR A 173 -1.53 -15.10 -9.86
N PHE A 174 -0.89 -14.42 -8.91
CA PHE A 174 0.34 -13.67 -9.18
C PHE A 174 1.51 -14.58 -9.60
N SER A 175 1.68 -15.72 -8.96
CA SER A 175 2.72 -16.70 -9.38
C SER A 175 2.54 -17.20 -10.82
N ALA A 176 1.31 -17.20 -11.34
CA ALA A 176 1.02 -17.56 -12.73
C ALA A 176 1.35 -16.44 -13.74
N TYR A 177 1.55 -15.21 -13.27
CA TYR A 177 1.87 -14.04 -14.12
C TYR A 177 3.35 -13.71 -14.18
N GLU A 178 4.23 -14.58 -13.71
CA GLU A 178 5.70 -14.37 -13.68
C GLU A 178 6.29 -13.93 -15.03
N ASN A 179 5.65 -14.29 -16.13
CA ASN A 179 6.07 -13.95 -17.50
C ASN A 179 5.08 -13.04 -18.25
N ALA A 180 4.05 -12.53 -17.59
CA ALA A 180 3.10 -11.64 -18.23
C ALA A 180 3.68 -10.23 -18.35
N PRO A 181 3.66 -9.59 -19.53
CA PRO A 181 4.11 -8.22 -19.65
C PRO A 181 3.21 -7.32 -18.80
N PRO A 182 3.78 -6.36 -18.05
CA PRO A 182 3.00 -5.41 -17.29
C PRO A 182 2.22 -4.52 -18.26
N GLN A 183 0.92 -4.71 -18.33
CA GLN A 183 0.03 -3.87 -19.11
C GLN A 183 -0.90 -3.11 -18.17
N SER A 184 -0.91 -1.79 -18.27
CA SER A 184 -1.93 -0.98 -17.61
C SER A 184 -3.22 -1.07 -18.42
N PHE A 185 -4.22 -1.79 -17.90
CA PHE A 185 -5.52 -1.90 -18.53
C PHE A 185 -6.55 -0.90 -17.97
N VAL A 186 -6.16 -0.11 -16.98
CA VAL A 186 -7.03 0.85 -16.30
C VAL A 186 -6.50 2.25 -16.54
N LEU A 187 -7.32 3.11 -17.13
CA LEU A 187 -7.07 4.54 -17.19
C LEU A 187 -7.79 5.22 -16.01
N LEU A 188 -7.01 5.84 -15.12
CA LEU A 188 -7.55 6.67 -14.06
C LEU A 188 -7.68 8.11 -14.55
N ILE A 189 -8.90 8.64 -14.52
CA ILE A 189 -9.20 10.03 -14.85
C ILE A 189 -9.66 10.75 -13.59
N CYS A 190 -8.89 11.74 -13.13
CA CYS A 190 -9.26 12.59 -12.01
C CYS A 190 -10.06 13.78 -12.52
N GLY A 191 -11.37 13.75 -12.36
CA GLY A 191 -12.28 14.79 -12.83
C GLY A 191 -12.12 16.09 -12.05
N TYR A 192 -12.17 17.22 -12.75
CA TYR A 192 -12.22 18.57 -12.18
C TYR A 192 -13.20 19.44 -12.96
N PRO A 193 -13.74 20.54 -12.36
CA PRO A 193 -14.67 21.40 -13.06
C PRO A 193 -14.09 21.99 -14.35
N GLY A 194 -14.79 21.82 -15.47
CA GLY A 194 -14.34 22.27 -16.78
C GLY A 194 -13.29 21.39 -17.47
N MET A 195 -13.06 20.18 -16.99
CA MET A 195 -12.20 19.21 -17.66
C MET A 195 -12.74 18.92 -19.06
N ASN A 196 -11.90 19.08 -20.06
CA ASN A 196 -12.22 18.77 -21.46
C ASN A 196 -11.74 17.35 -21.80
N PHE A 197 -12.67 16.47 -22.09
CA PHE A 197 -12.39 15.07 -22.42
C PHE A 197 -11.83 14.85 -23.83
N ASP A 198 -11.95 15.84 -24.75
CA ASP A 198 -11.27 15.80 -26.06
C ASP A 198 -9.74 15.70 -25.94
N CYS A 199 -9.17 16.10 -24.81
CA CYS A 199 -7.74 15.94 -24.54
C CYS A 199 -7.33 14.49 -24.30
N ILE A 200 -8.30 13.60 -24.08
CA ILE A 200 -8.06 12.19 -23.77
C ILE A 200 -8.26 11.39 -25.05
N HIS A 201 -7.18 11.03 -25.69
CA HIS A 201 -7.23 10.18 -26.87
C HIS A 201 -7.27 8.71 -26.43
N LEU A 202 -8.46 8.13 -26.40
CA LEU A 202 -8.66 6.73 -26.08
C LEU A 202 -8.50 5.87 -27.33
N GLY A 203 -7.35 5.22 -27.50
CA GLY A 203 -7.22 4.08 -28.40
C GLY A 203 -7.95 2.89 -27.80
N ARG A 204 -8.84 2.24 -28.54
CA ARG A 204 -9.61 1.06 -28.06
C ARG A 204 -8.74 -0.12 -27.61
N GLU A 205 -7.46 -0.12 -27.95
CA GLU A 205 -6.52 -1.19 -27.68
C GLU A 205 -5.68 -0.92 -26.41
N ASP A 206 -5.66 0.33 -25.91
CA ASP A 206 -4.76 0.74 -24.85
C ASP A 206 -5.32 0.45 -23.44
N TYR A 207 -6.64 0.55 -23.26
CA TYR A 207 -7.27 0.38 -21.95
C TYR A 207 -8.52 -0.50 -22.03
N ARG A 208 -8.70 -1.35 -21.03
CA ARG A 208 -9.92 -2.15 -20.87
C ARG A 208 -10.95 -1.49 -19.97
N TYR A 209 -10.48 -0.65 -19.05
CA TYR A 209 -11.29 -0.01 -18.03
C TYR A 209 -10.92 1.45 -17.90
N ILE A 210 -11.92 2.29 -17.67
CA ILE A 210 -11.75 3.68 -17.28
C ILE A 210 -12.29 3.82 -15.87
N LEU A 211 -11.46 4.33 -14.95
CA LEU A 211 -11.86 4.71 -13.62
C LEU A 211 -11.91 6.23 -13.54
N LEU A 212 -13.11 6.78 -13.48
CA LEU A 212 -13.33 8.22 -13.35
C LEU A 212 -13.59 8.57 -11.89
N THR A 213 -12.79 9.46 -11.30
CA THR A 213 -13.10 10.03 -10.00
C THR A 213 -14.16 11.11 -10.18
N LEU A 214 -15.22 11.00 -9.42
CA LEU A 214 -16.35 11.91 -9.45
C LEU A 214 -16.22 13.02 -8.39
N PHE A 215 -17.08 14.03 -8.46
CA PHE A 215 -17.16 15.04 -7.42
C PHE A 215 -17.70 14.46 -6.10
N HIS A 216 -17.64 15.25 -5.04
CA HIS A 216 -17.92 14.81 -3.67
C HIS A 216 -19.24 14.01 -3.52
N ALA A 217 -20.29 14.41 -4.21
CA ALA A 217 -21.60 13.73 -4.16
C ALA A 217 -21.73 12.54 -5.14
N GLY A 218 -20.64 12.08 -5.77
CA GLY A 218 -20.66 11.05 -6.77
C GLY A 218 -21.23 11.53 -8.10
N THR A 219 -21.14 12.83 -8.40
CA THR A 219 -21.65 13.47 -9.61
C THR A 219 -20.51 13.88 -10.54
N ALA A 220 -20.83 14.11 -11.81
CA ALA A 220 -19.96 14.71 -12.81
C ALA A 220 -20.81 15.58 -13.75
N ASN A 221 -20.16 16.37 -14.61
CA ASN A 221 -20.88 17.08 -15.67
C ASN A 221 -21.48 16.04 -16.64
N SER A 222 -22.80 16.06 -16.81
CA SER A 222 -23.55 15.16 -17.69
C SER A 222 -24.62 15.91 -18.52
N LEU A 223 -24.34 17.19 -18.86
CA LEU A 223 -25.31 18.05 -19.51
C LEU A 223 -25.70 17.58 -20.93
N ALA A 224 -24.72 17.30 -21.75
CA ALA A 224 -24.96 16.85 -23.11
C ALA A 224 -23.78 16.02 -23.63
N LYS A 225 -24.06 15.09 -24.54
CA LYS A 225 -23.05 14.24 -25.16
C LYS A 225 -22.10 15.06 -26.06
N GLU A 226 -22.59 16.13 -26.64
CA GLU A 226 -21.85 17.02 -27.53
C GLU A 226 -20.95 18.01 -26.76
N ASP A 227 -21.16 18.15 -25.45
CA ASP A 227 -20.30 18.98 -24.59
C ASP A 227 -19.01 18.23 -24.28
N PRO A 228 -17.83 18.71 -24.72
CA PRO A 228 -16.56 18.04 -24.47
C PRO A 228 -16.18 18.00 -22.98
N CYS A 229 -16.85 18.77 -22.12
CA CYS A 229 -16.68 18.73 -20.67
C CYS A 229 -17.63 17.75 -19.97
N SER A 230 -18.52 17.10 -20.70
CA SER A 230 -19.46 16.12 -20.16
C SER A 230 -18.86 14.72 -20.15
N VAL A 231 -19.10 13.96 -19.06
CA VAL A 231 -18.73 12.54 -19.01
C VAL A 231 -19.47 11.67 -20.04
N LEU A 232 -20.55 12.18 -20.61
CA LEU A 232 -21.26 11.51 -21.69
C LEU A 232 -20.54 11.60 -23.04
N HIS A 233 -19.52 12.46 -23.12
CA HIS A 233 -18.68 12.64 -24.31
C HIS A 233 -17.59 11.57 -24.43
N LEU A 234 -17.14 10.99 -23.28
CA LEU A 234 -16.21 9.87 -23.23
C LEU A 234 -16.80 8.61 -23.90
#